data_f907cf13969f66000e8111efc802fd95
#
_entry.id   f907cf13969f66000e8111efc802fd95
#
_cell.length_a   1.000
_cell.length_b   1.000
_cell.length_c   1.000
_cell.angle_alpha   90.00
_cell.angle_beta   90.00
_cell.angle_gamma   90.00
#
_symmetry.space_group_name_H-M   'P 1'
#
loop_
_entity.id
_entity.type
_entity.pdbx_description
1 polymer ?
#
loop_
_entity_poly.entity_id
_entity_poly.type
_entity_poly.pdbx_seq_one_letter_code
_entity_poly.pdbx_strand_id
1 'polypeptide(L)'
;MSLDAPPSWSQGRTLYGGMTAALAWAAAARTSPDLPPLRSVQAAFIGPASGRLTLRPVILRQGKSATTVGVDVHGDAGLAARLTFFCGAARASKVAHERAVMPAAPAPDDLPAVLKAGQGPTFAANYDIRHVSGGLPFSGGEPEFVMWARMRDADGADPLVSLIALADVLPPASMPVFPEFGVISSLSWSFDLDRLPDDAAAWYLCRAVSESTADGYSRQAMDLWDASGHRILAGRQTVAIFV
;
A
#
# COMPACT_ATOMS: atom_id res chain seq x y z
N MET A 1 2.85 -20.71 -2.76
CA MET A 1 1.70 -20.35 -3.63
C MET A 1 2.23 -19.89 -4.97
N SER A 2 1.60 -20.29 -6.09
CA SER A 2 2.00 -19.79 -7.41
C SER A 2 0.77 -19.37 -8.22
N LEU A 3 0.90 -18.26 -8.98
CA LEU A 3 -0.14 -17.71 -9.86
C LEU A 3 0.51 -16.90 -10.98
N ASP A 4 -0.21 -16.63 -12.04
CA ASP A 4 0.24 -15.68 -13.04
C ASP A 4 -0.07 -14.25 -12.57
N ALA A 5 0.86 -13.31 -12.80
CA ALA A 5 0.66 -11.91 -12.42
C ALA A 5 -0.59 -11.36 -13.14
N PRO A 6 -1.65 -10.94 -12.42
CA PRO A 6 -2.89 -10.51 -13.08
C PRO A 6 -2.69 -9.20 -13.84
N PRO A 7 -2.96 -9.16 -15.16
CA PRO A 7 -2.68 -7.97 -15.99
C PRO A 7 -3.42 -6.71 -15.55
N SER A 8 -4.63 -6.84 -14.98
CA SER A 8 -5.42 -5.71 -14.47
C SER A 8 -4.77 -4.98 -13.29
N TRP A 9 -3.76 -5.58 -12.67
CA TRP A 9 -3.02 -5.01 -11.54
C TRP A 9 -1.61 -4.56 -11.91
N SER A 10 -1.35 -4.34 -13.19
CA SER A 10 -0.04 -3.93 -13.68
C SER A 10 0.22 -2.43 -13.50
N GLN A 11 1.47 -2.11 -13.17
CA GLN A 11 2.06 -0.78 -13.28
C GLN A 11 3.21 -0.87 -14.30
N GLY A 12 2.94 -0.46 -15.53
CA GLY A 12 3.88 -0.71 -16.63
C GLY A 12 4.07 -2.22 -16.89
N ARG A 13 5.31 -2.70 -16.76
CA ARG A 13 5.69 -4.09 -17.04
C ARG A 13 5.70 -5.00 -15.80
N THR A 14 5.39 -4.48 -14.64
CA THR A 14 5.44 -5.20 -13.37
C THR A 14 4.09 -5.15 -12.67
N LEU A 15 3.85 -6.09 -11.79
CA LEU A 15 2.73 -6.02 -10.86
C LEU A 15 2.93 -4.80 -9.96
N TYR A 16 1.87 -4.08 -9.68
CA TYR A 16 1.80 -2.97 -8.75
C TYR A 16 2.27 -3.36 -7.34
N GLY A 17 3.01 -2.47 -6.65
CA GLY A 17 3.66 -2.77 -5.38
C GLY A 17 2.69 -3.18 -4.29
N GLY A 18 1.58 -2.46 -4.13
CA GLY A 18 0.52 -2.80 -3.17
C GLY A 18 -0.07 -4.18 -3.39
N MET A 19 -0.34 -4.57 -4.64
CA MET A 19 -0.83 -5.92 -4.95
C MET A 19 0.24 -6.99 -4.70
N THR A 20 1.50 -6.70 -4.98
CA THR A 20 2.61 -7.61 -4.66
C THR A 20 2.67 -7.91 -3.15
N ALA A 21 2.52 -6.87 -2.32
CA ALA A 21 2.47 -7.01 -0.86
C ALA A 21 1.20 -7.73 -0.38
N ALA A 22 0.05 -7.44 -0.96
CA ALA A 22 -1.22 -8.08 -0.64
C ALA A 22 -1.20 -9.59 -0.95
N LEU A 23 -0.66 -9.99 -2.10
CA LEU A 23 -0.48 -11.40 -2.46
C LEU A 23 0.50 -12.11 -1.53
N ALA A 24 1.58 -11.42 -1.12
CA ALA A 24 2.53 -11.96 -0.16
C ALA A 24 1.87 -12.22 1.21
N TRP A 25 1.04 -11.28 1.69
CA TRP A 25 0.24 -11.48 2.89
C TRP A 25 -0.74 -12.64 2.76
N ALA A 26 -1.49 -12.69 1.66
CA ALA A 26 -2.44 -13.78 1.40
C ALA A 26 -1.74 -15.16 1.38
N ALA A 27 -0.51 -15.24 0.85
CA ALA A 27 0.28 -16.46 0.89
C ALA A 27 0.71 -16.83 2.32
N ALA A 28 1.12 -15.85 3.13
CA ALA A 28 1.48 -16.05 4.54
C ALA A 28 0.28 -16.55 5.37
N ALA A 29 -0.86 -15.86 5.26
CA ALA A 29 -2.09 -16.20 5.98
C ALA A 29 -2.62 -17.61 5.63
N ARG A 30 -2.56 -17.99 4.35
CA ARG A 30 -2.96 -19.35 3.91
C ARG A 30 -2.05 -20.46 4.41
N THR A 31 -0.75 -20.17 4.57
CA THR A 31 0.23 -21.18 5.05
C THR A 31 0.18 -21.33 6.56
N SER A 32 -0.26 -20.29 7.27
CA SER A 32 -0.32 -20.25 8.72
C SER A 32 -1.66 -19.63 9.14
N PRO A 33 -2.77 -20.38 9.13
CA PRO A 33 -4.13 -19.87 9.38
C PRO A 33 -4.33 -19.32 10.80
N ASP A 34 -3.51 -19.76 11.77
CA ASP A 34 -3.59 -19.35 13.17
C ASP A 34 -2.67 -18.15 13.49
N LEU A 35 -2.27 -17.36 12.47
CA LEU A 35 -1.47 -16.16 12.71
C LEU A 35 -2.24 -15.16 13.59
N PRO A 36 -1.58 -14.60 14.63
CA PRO A 36 -2.15 -13.45 15.32
C PRO A 36 -2.37 -12.27 14.36
N PRO A 37 -3.18 -11.28 14.76
CA PRO A 37 -3.39 -10.07 13.96
C PRO A 37 -2.09 -9.44 13.43
N LEU A 38 -2.09 -9.03 12.16
CA LEU A 38 -0.98 -8.28 11.56
C LEU A 38 -0.79 -6.94 12.28
N ARG A 39 0.45 -6.57 12.57
CA ARG A 39 0.81 -5.32 13.24
C ARG A 39 1.69 -4.42 12.40
N SER A 40 2.67 -5.01 11.70
CA SER A 40 3.65 -4.26 10.95
C SER A 40 4.13 -5.05 9.74
N VAL A 41 4.51 -4.35 8.69
CA VAL A 41 5.06 -4.91 7.46
C VAL A 41 6.32 -4.16 7.06
N GLN A 42 7.31 -4.90 6.56
CA GLN A 42 8.47 -4.35 5.88
C GLN A 42 8.59 -5.01 4.52
N ALA A 43 8.68 -4.22 3.47
CA ALA A 43 8.81 -4.68 2.09
C ALA A 43 10.06 -4.07 1.43
N ALA A 44 10.85 -4.91 0.79
CA ALA A 44 11.90 -4.53 -0.16
C ALA A 44 11.47 -4.97 -1.56
N PHE A 45 11.38 -4.03 -2.48
CA PHE A 45 11.12 -4.28 -3.89
C PHE A 45 12.47 -4.38 -4.61
N ILE A 46 12.77 -5.53 -5.22
CA ILE A 46 14.11 -5.89 -5.69
C ILE A 46 14.15 -5.95 -7.21
N GLY A 47 13.09 -6.49 -7.80
CA GLY A 47 13.00 -6.67 -9.24
C GLY A 47 11.55 -6.66 -9.71
N PRO A 48 11.31 -6.85 -11.02
CA PRO A 48 9.94 -6.85 -11.55
C PRO A 48 9.17 -8.10 -11.11
N ALA A 49 8.02 -7.89 -10.48
CA ALA A 49 7.05 -8.94 -10.21
C ALA A 49 6.20 -9.15 -11.46
N SER A 50 6.66 -9.99 -12.37
CA SER A 50 6.00 -10.24 -13.66
C SER A 50 6.00 -11.73 -14.03
N GLY A 51 5.12 -12.11 -14.96
CA GLY A 51 4.98 -13.48 -15.43
C GLY A 51 4.43 -14.42 -14.37
N ARG A 52 5.03 -15.60 -14.23
CA ARG A 52 4.65 -16.58 -13.22
C ARG A 52 5.23 -16.23 -11.86
N LEU A 53 4.38 -15.82 -10.92
CA LEU A 53 4.80 -15.50 -9.56
C LEU A 53 4.84 -16.76 -8.70
N THR A 54 5.89 -16.88 -7.88
CA THR A 54 6.01 -17.90 -6.84
C THR A 54 6.27 -17.22 -5.50
N LEU A 55 5.33 -17.36 -4.56
CA LEU A 55 5.39 -16.79 -3.22
C LEU A 55 5.77 -17.88 -2.22
N ARG A 56 6.83 -17.64 -1.44
CA ARG A 56 7.44 -18.60 -0.51
C ARG A 56 7.39 -18.06 0.92
N PRO A 57 6.28 -18.28 1.65
CA PRO A 57 6.21 -17.90 3.06
C PRO A 57 7.05 -18.85 3.92
N VAL A 58 7.72 -18.27 4.92
CA VAL A 58 8.51 -18.99 5.93
C VAL A 58 8.28 -18.34 7.29
N ILE A 59 7.94 -19.14 8.30
CA ILE A 59 7.92 -18.66 9.69
C ILE A 59 9.35 -18.44 10.13
N LEU A 60 9.73 -17.17 10.34
CA LEU A 60 11.06 -16.80 10.83
C LEU A 60 11.17 -16.97 12.34
N ARG A 61 10.06 -16.70 13.05
CA ARG A 61 9.96 -16.90 14.50
C ARG A 61 8.49 -17.09 14.87
N GLN A 62 8.24 -18.00 15.77
CA GLN A 62 6.96 -18.19 16.43
C GLN A 62 7.14 -18.18 17.94
N GLY A 63 6.48 -17.24 18.61
CA GLY A 63 6.44 -17.12 20.07
C GLY A 63 5.02 -17.31 20.58
N LYS A 64 4.82 -17.19 21.89
CA LYS A 64 3.52 -17.38 22.54
C LYS A 64 2.44 -16.39 22.06
N SER A 65 2.81 -15.14 21.76
CA SER A 65 1.87 -14.06 21.40
C SER A 65 2.29 -13.30 20.14
N ALA A 66 3.41 -13.64 19.53
CA ALA A 66 3.91 -12.95 18.34
C ALA A 66 4.55 -13.95 17.38
N THR A 67 4.31 -13.74 16.09
CA THR A 67 4.86 -14.54 15.00
C THR A 67 5.42 -13.60 13.93
N THR A 68 6.60 -13.93 13.41
CA THR A 68 7.20 -13.20 12.29
C THR A 68 7.26 -14.13 11.09
N VAL A 69 6.73 -13.70 9.96
CA VAL A 69 6.70 -14.46 8.71
C VAL A 69 7.45 -13.68 7.63
N GLY A 70 8.43 -14.33 7.00
CA GLY A 70 9.08 -13.83 5.79
C GLY A 70 8.40 -14.39 4.55
N VAL A 71 8.29 -13.59 3.49
CA VAL A 71 7.80 -14.04 2.18
C VAL A 71 8.71 -13.54 1.08
N ASP A 72 9.29 -14.45 0.32
CA ASP A 72 9.99 -14.14 -0.93
C ASP A 72 9.01 -14.29 -2.09
N VAL A 73 8.91 -13.24 -2.91
CA VAL A 73 8.14 -13.21 -4.15
C VAL A 73 9.12 -13.32 -5.32
N HIS A 74 9.01 -14.38 -6.10
CA HIS A 74 9.80 -14.58 -7.30
C HIS A 74 8.91 -14.41 -8.53
N GLY A 75 9.40 -13.66 -9.50
CA GLY A 75 8.85 -13.58 -10.86
C GLY A 75 9.78 -14.24 -11.86
N ASP A 76 9.52 -14.06 -13.16
CA ASP A 76 10.33 -14.67 -14.24
C ASP A 76 11.80 -14.21 -14.20
N ALA A 77 12.10 -13.00 -13.75
CA ALA A 77 13.45 -12.43 -13.65
C ALA A 77 14.17 -12.79 -12.32
N GLY A 78 13.57 -13.60 -11.45
CA GLY A 78 14.13 -13.98 -10.16
C GLY A 78 13.40 -13.33 -8.98
N LEU A 79 14.14 -12.97 -7.91
CA LEU A 79 13.56 -12.36 -6.71
C LEU A 79 13.02 -10.98 -7.03
N ALA A 80 11.68 -10.83 -6.92
CA ALA A 80 10.98 -9.58 -7.20
C ALA A 80 10.77 -8.74 -5.93
N ALA A 81 10.41 -9.38 -4.82
CA ALA A 81 10.24 -8.69 -3.55
C ALA A 81 10.53 -9.63 -2.37
N ARG A 82 10.92 -9.03 -1.25
CA ARG A 82 11.04 -9.71 0.05
C ARG A 82 10.26 -8.92 1.09
N LEU A 83 9.35 -9.61 1.79
CA LEU A 83 8.51 -8.98 2.80
C LEU A 83 8.66 -9.70 4.15
N THR A 84 8.52 -8.92 5.22
CA THR A 84 8.45 -9.42 6.59
C THR A 84 7.16 -8.92 7.24
N PHE A 85 6.36 -9.85 7.74
CA PHE A 85 5.10 -9.61 8.42
C PHE A 85 5.27 -9.89 9.92
N PHE A 86 4.95 -8.89 10.74
CA PHE A 86 5.00 -8.99 12.20
C PHE A 86 3.57 -9.09 12.71
N CYS A 87 3.21 -10.26 13.23
CA CYS A 87 1.89 -10.57 13.77
C CYS A 87 1.94 -10.62 15.29
N GLY A 88 0.92 -10.11 15.97
CA GLY A 88 0.90 -10.04 17.42
C GLY A 88 -0.51 -10.05 18.02
N ALA A 89 -0.76 -10.93 18.98
CA ALA A 89 -2.00 -10.94 19.75
C ALA A 89 -2.13 -9.67 20.61
N ALA A 90 -3.36 -9.24 20.84
CA ALA A 90 -3.63 -8.16 21.80
C ALA A 90 -3.19 -8.57 23.20
N ARG A 91 -2.66 -7.62 23.96
CA ARG A 91 -2.20 -7.82 25.33
C ARG A 91 -2.74 -6.71 26.22
N ALA A 92 -3.01 -6.99 27.49
CA ALA A 92 -3.32 -5.95 28.45
C ALA A 92 -2.18 -4.93 28.54
N SER A 93 -2.50 -3.65 28.46
CA SER A 93 -1.56 -2.54 28.56
C SER A 93 -2.06 -1.51 29.57
N LYS A 94 -1.14 -0.96 30.35
CA LYS A 94 -1.42 0.17 31.25
C LYS A 94 -1.31 1.53 30.55
N VAL A 95 -0.89 1.54 29.28
CA VAL A 95 -0.73 2.74 28.47
C VAL A 95 -1.53 2.59 27.18
N ALA A 96 -2.28 3.64 26.85
CA ALA A 96 -2.98 3.78 25.58
C ALA A 96 -3.07 5.27 25.24
N HIS A 97 -2.73 5.64 24.01
CA HIS A 97 -2.94 6.98 23.48
C HIS A 97 -2.99 6.92 21.95
N GLU A 98 -3.68 7.88 21.38
CA GLU A 98 -3.72 8.11 19.93
C GLU A 98 -3.54 9.61 19.70
N ARG A 99 -2.64 9.99 18.79
CA ARG A 99 -2.33 11.39 18.46
C ARG A 99 -2.53 11.72 16.99
N ALA A 100 -2.81 10.70 16.16
CA ALA A 100 -3.06 10.92 14.75
C ALA A 100 -4.42 11.61 14.57
N VAL A 101 -4.42 12.70 13.79
CA VAL A 101 -5.63 13.46 13.46
C VAL A 101 -5.84 13.37 11.96
N MET A 102 -7.01 12.91 11.57
CA MET A 102 -7.41 12.87 10.15
C MET A 102 -7.50 14.30 9.61
N PRO A 103 -6.91 14.59 8.44
CA PRO A 103 -7.13 15.85 7.75
C PRO A 103 -8.62 16.11 7.49
N ALA A 104 -9.04 17.37 7.56
CA ALA A 104 -10.41 17.75 7.19
C ALA A 104 -10.64 17.41 5.69
N ALA A 105 -11.72 16.70 5.41
CA ALA A 105 -12.06 16.29 4.06
C ALA A 105 -13.58 16.30 3.86
N PRO A 106 -14.11 16.74 2.71
CA PRO A 106 -15.50 16.49 2.32
C PRO A 106 -15.76 14.98 2.23
N ALA A 107 -17.04 14.58 2.27
CA ALA A 107 -17.39 13.19 2.02
C ALA A 107 -16.98 12.75 0.60
N PRO A 108 -16.55 11.51 0.39
CA PRO A 108 -16.07 11.06 -0.92
C PRO A 108 -17.14 11.17 -2.03
N ASP A 109 -18.40 11.02 -1.68
CA ASP A 109 -19.51 11.11 -2.65
C ASP A 109 -19.79 12.55 -3.12
N ASP A 110 -19.31 13.56 -2.39
CA ASP A 110 -19.39 14.97 -2.78
C ASP A 110 -18.26 15.38 -3.76
N LEU A 111 -17.32 14.49 -4.05
CA LEU A 111 -16.14 14.79 -4.86
C LEU A 111 -16.17 14.05 -6.21
N PRO A 112 -15.69 14.69 -7.29
CA PRO A 112 -15.58 14.01 -8.58
C PRO A 112 -14.48 12.95 -8.57
N ALA A 113 -14.63 11.92 -9.42
CA ALA A 113 -13.58 10.95 -9.64
C ALA A 113 -12.34 11.60 -10.29
N VAL A 114 -11.16 11.28 -9.77
CA VAL A 114 -9.88 11.81 -10.29
C VAL A 114 -9.56 11.23 -11.66
N LEU A 115 -9.78 9.92 -11.83
CA LEU A 115 -9.44 9.20 -13.06
C LEU A 115 -10.71 8.86 -13.84
N LYS A 116 -10.70 9.17 -15.13
CA LYS A 116 -11.67 8.64 -16.09
C LYS A 116 -11.22 7.25 -16.55
N ALA A 117 -12.15 6.48 -17.09
CA ALA A 117 -11.84 5.17 -17.65
C ALA A 117 -10.68 5.25 -18.67
N GLY A 118 -9.68 4.40 -18.50
CA GLY A 118 -8.48 4.34 -19.36
C GLY A 118 -7.39 5.38 -19.06
N GLN A 119 -7.56 6.20 -18.02
CA GLN A 119 -6.51 7.11 -17.54
C GLN A 119 -5.66 6.49 -16.43
N GLY A 120 -4.38 6.85 -16.39
CA GLY A 120 -3.42 6.39 -15.38
C GLY A 120 -2.90 4.98 -15.63
N PRO A 121 -2.16 4.41 -14.67
CA PRO A 121 -1.66 3.04 -14.77
C PRO A 121 -2.81 2.03 -14.67
N THR A 122 -2.63 0.85 -15.25
CA THR A 122 -3.69 -0.18 -15.36
C THR A 122 -4.31 -0.54 -13.99
N PHE A 123 -3.48 -0.68 -12.96
CA PHE A 123 -3.96 -1.02 -11.62
C PHE A 123 -4.94 0.02 -11.05
N ALA A 124 -4.80 1.29 -11.42
CA ALA A 124 -5.63 2.37 -10.86
C ALA A 124 -7.12 2.23 -11.26
N ALA A 125 -7.43 1.50 -12.33
CA ALA A 125 -8.80 1.20 -12.73
C ALA A 125 -9.56 0.34 -11.70
N ASN A 126 -8.86 -0.37 -10.82
CA ASN A 126 -9.47 -1.17 -9.75
C ASN A 126 -9.93 -0.32 -8.55
N TYR A 127 -9.63 0.98 -8.56
CA TYR A 127 -9.95 1.87 -7.44
C TYR A 127 -10.88 3.00 -7.87
N ASP A 128 -11.71 3.45 -6.93
CA ASP A 128 -12.40 4.73 -7.00
C ASP A 128 -11.59 5.73 -6.18
N ILE A 129 -11.12 6.82 -6.81
CA ILE A 129 -10.22 7.79 -6.20
C ILE A 129 -10.83 9.19 -6.32
N ARG A 130 -10.84 9.96 -5.22
CA ARG A 130 -11.39 11.31 -5.12
C ARG A 130 -10.34 12.25 -4.55
N HIS A 131 -10.03 13.33 -5.24
CA HIS A 131 -9.06 14.32 -4.78
C HIS A 131 -9.68 15.22 -3.71
N VAL A 132 -8.97 15.41 -2.60
CA VAL A 132 -9.36 16.30 -1.50
C VAL A 132 -8.50 17.54 -1.51
N SER A 133 -7.17 17.38 -1.41
CA SER A 133 -6.20 18.49 -1.37
C SER A 133 -4.79 17.99 -1.73
N GLY A 134 -3.83 18.92 -1.71
CA GLY A 134 -2.46 18.69 -2.17
C GLY A 134 -2.31 18.95 -3.68
N GLY A 135 -1.13 18.71 -4.21
CA GLY A 135 -0.85 18.88 -5.64
C GLY A 135 -1.52 17.81 -6.50
N LEU A 136 -1.61 18.07 -7.79
CA LEU A 136 -1.86 17.06 -8.81
C LEU A 136 -0.53 16.69 -9.47
N PRO A 137 -0.39 15.49 -10.06
CA PRO A 137 0.83 15.16 -10.80
C PRO A 137 1.21 16.25 -11.80
N PHE A 138 2.49 16.65 -11.80
CA PHE A 138 3.06 17.66 -12.72
C PHE A 138 2.45 19.07 -12.63
N SER A 139 1.81 19.42 -11.51
CA SER A 139 1.13 20.71 -11.36
C SER A 139 2.01 21.85 -10.85
N GLY A 140 3.22 21.55 -10.34
CA GLY A 140 4.05 22.50 -9.59
C GLY A 140 3.49 22.81 -8.19
N GLY A 141 2.48 22.06 -7.74
CA GLY A 141 1.84 22.24 -6.43
C GLY A 141 2.62 21.59 -5.28
N GLU A 142 1.99 21.58 -4.10
CA GLU A 142 2.56 20.97 -2.90
C GLU A 142 2.88 19.49 -3.13
N PRO A 143 4.05 18.99 -2.67
CA PRO A 143 4.45 17.59 -2.79
C PRO A 143 3.73 16.72 -1.76
N GLU A 144 2.42 16.72 -1.83
CA GLU A 144 1.48 16.02 -0.96
C GLU A 144 0.25 15.59 -1.78
N PHE A 145 -0.30 14.45 -1.44
CA PHE A 145 -1.63 14.01 -1.87
C PHE A 145 -2.51 13.73 -0.66
N VAL A 146 -3.74 14.25 -0.69
CA VAL A 146 -4.83 13.84 0.20
C VAL A 146 -6.00 13.41 -0.69
N MET A 147 -6.31 12.14 -0.68
CA MET A 147 -7.31 11.54 -1.55
C MET A 147 -8.13 10.48 -0.84
N TRP A 148 -9.43 10.44 -1.08
CA TRP A 148 -10.21 9.26 -0.77
C TRP A 148 -9.96 8.17 -1.80
N ALA A 149 -9.83 6.93 -1.33
CA ALA A 149 -9.73 5.76 -2.20
C ALA A 149 -10.51 4.59 -1.63
N ARG A 150 -11.10 3.78 -2.52
CA ARG A 150 -11.68 2.47 -2.20
C ARG A 150 -11.48 1.49 -3.35
N MET A 151 -11.51 0.21 -3.05
CA MET A 151 -11.55 -0.84 -4.07
C MET A 151 -12.93 -0.89 -4.72
N ARG A 152 -12.99 -0.99 -6.07
CA ARG A 152 -14.26 -0.99 -6.82
C ARG A 152 -14.97 -2.34 -6.74
N ASP A 153 -14.23 -3.41 -7.01
CA ASP A 153 -14.74 -4.78 -7.04
C ASP A 153 -14.13 -5.54 -5.86
N ALA A 154 -14.82 -5.46 -4.73
CA ALA A 154 -14.35 -6.03 -3.46
C ALA A 154 -15.20 -7.22 -3.00
N ASP A 155 -16.14 -7.70 -3.83
CA ASP A 155 -17.04 -8.80 -3.48
C ASP A 155 -16.26 -10.08 -3.14
N GLY A 156 -16.42 -10.55 -1.90
CA GLY A 156 -15.71 -11.74 -1.41
C GLY A 156 -14.21 -11.57 -1.16
N ALA A 157 -13.68 -10.34 -1.29
CA ALA A 157 -12.28 -10.06 -0.98
C ALA A 157 -12.04 -10.02 0.53
N ASP A 158 -10.86 -10.47 0.95
CA ASP A 158 -10.42 -10.32 2.34
C ASP A 158 -10.13 -8.84 2.63
N PRO A 159 -10.72 -8.23 3.69
CA PRO A 159 -10.55 -6.81 3.98
C PRO A 159 -9.09 -6.39 4.17
N LEU A 160 -8.26 -7.21 4.81
CA LEU A 160 -6.86 -6.89 5.06
C LEU A 160 -6.02 -7.00 3.78
N VAL A 161 -6.30 -7.98 2.92
CA VAL A 161 -5.67 -8.09 1.59
C VAL A 161 -6.02 -6.86 0.75
N SER A 162 -7.29 -6.43 0.76
CA SER A 162 -7.77 -5.23 0.06
C SER A 162 -7.12 -3.96 0.58
N LEU A 163 -7.02 -3.80 1.92
CA LEU A 163 -6.36 -2.65 2.53
C LEU A 163 -4.88 -2.58 2.16
N ILE A 164 -4.13 -3.70 2.23
CA ILE A 164 -2.71 -3.72 1.88
C ILE A 164 -2.51 -3.34 0.39
N ALA A 165 -3.37 -3.85 -0.50
CA ALA A 165 -3.33 -3.45 -1.90
C ALA A 165 -3.62 -1.95 -2.07
N LEU A 166 -4.63 -1.41 -1.39
CA LEU A 166 -5.03 -0.01 -1.48
C LEU A 166 -3.99 0.94 -0.86
N ALA A 167 -3.28 0.54 0.16
CA ALA A 167 -2.38 1.41 0.92
C ALA A 167 -1.22 2.00 0.09
N ASP A 168 -0.90 1.42 -1.08
CA ASP A 168 0.08 1.93 -2.03
C ASP A 168 -0.55 2.62 -3.26
N VAL A 169 -1.85 2.98 -3.20
CA VAL A 169 -2.62 3.44 -4.38
C VAL A 169 -2.18 4.82 -4.88
N LEU A 170 -1.67 5.69 -4.01
CA LEU A 170 -1.25 7.02 -4.38
C LEU A 170 0.07 7.00 -5.14
N PRO A 171 0.24 7.88 -6.15
CA PRO A 171 1.55 8.06 -6.78
C PRO A 171 2.54 8.63 -5.75
N PRO A 172 3.87 8.59 -6.05
CA PRO A 172 4.86 9.25 -5.18
C PRO A 172 4.49 10.70 -4.88
N ALA A 173 4.50 11.06 -3.59
CA ALA A 173 4.07 12.38 -3.14
C ALA A 173 4.94 13.54 -3.69
N SER A 174 6.10 13.26 -4.26
CA SER A 174 6.93 14.22 -4.99
C SER A 174 6.47 14.48 -6.43
N MET A 175 5.54 13.69 -6.98
CA MET A 175 5.12 13.82 -8.38
C MET A 175 4.51 15.19 -8.74
N PRO A 176 3.84 15.93 -7.84
CA PRO A 176 3.42 17.30 -8.17
C PRO A 176 4.54 18.23 -8.62
N VAL A 177 5.75 18.08 -8.06
CA VAL A 177 6.90 18.94 -8.41
C VAL A 177 7.80 18.37 -9.52
N PHE A 178 7.43 17.25 -10.15
CA PHE A 178 8.17 16.74 -11.30
C PHE A 178 8.03 17.70 -12.50
N PRO A 179 9.12 18.04 -13.18
CA PRO A 179 9.08 18.91 -14.36
C PRO A 179 8.46 18.20 -15.59
N GLU A 180 8.56 16.87 -15.62
CA GLU A 180 8.07 16.02 -16.70
C GLU A 180 7.78 14.61 -16.21
N PHE A 181 7.18 13.78 -17.05
CA PHE A 181 6.97 12.36 -16.73
C PHE A 181 8.31 11.60 -16.73
N GLY A 182 8.58 10.89 -15.66
CA GLY A 182 9.74 10.01 -15.52
C GLY A 182 9.38 8.65 -14.94
N VAL A 183 10.27 7.70 -15.13
CA VAL A 183 10.13 6.37 -14.53
C VAL A 183 10.25 6.48 -13.01
N ILE A 184 9.43 5.75 -12.31
CA ILE A 184 9.45 5.65 -10.84
C ILE A 184 9.51 4.17 -10.44
N SER A 185 10.20 3.89 -9.32
CA SER A 185 10.31 2.54 -8.78
C SER A 185 10.40 2.58 -7.26
N SER A 186 9.43 1.97 -6.58
CA SER A 186 9.50 1.79 -5.13
C SER A 186 10.65 0.86 -4.78
N LEU A 187 11.48 1.26 -3.81
CA LEU A 187 12.60 0.47 -3.29
C LEU A 187 12.23 -0.22 -2.00
N SER A 188 11.63 0.52 -1.07
CA SER A 188 11.21 -0.02 0.22
C SER A 188 9.91 0.60 0.66
N TRP A 189 9.12 -0.17 1.38
CA TRP A 189 7.89 0.27 2.01
C TRP A 189 7.74 -0.41 3.36
N SER A 190 7.45 0.38 4.40
CA SER A 190 7.12 -0.14 5.72
C SER A 190 5.87 0.53 6.22
N PHE A 191 5.02 -0.22 6.92
CA PHE A 191 3.83 0.33 7.56
C PHE A 191 3.44 -0.46 8.81
N ASP A 192 2.75 0.23 9.71
CA ASP A 192 2.16 -0.29 10.92
C ASP A 192 0.64 -0.17 10.84
N LEU A 193 -0.08 -1.14 11.40
CA LEU A 193 -1.52 -1.15 11.49
C LEU A 193 -1.96 -0.78 12.90
N ASP A 194 -2.67 0.32 13.03
CA ASP A 194 -3.31 0.73 14.28
C ASP A 194 -4.59 -0.08 14.53
N ARG A 195 -5.33 -0.38 13.43
CA ARG A 195 -6.59 -1.16 13.44
C ARG A 195 -6.64 -2.10 12.24
N LEU A 196 -7.37 -3.19 12.37
CA LEU A 196 -7.67 -4.07 11.23
C LEU A 196 -8.93 -3.58 10.51
N PRO A 197 -8.98 -3.68 9.18
CA PRO A 197 -10.18 -3.39 8.41
C PRO A 197 -11.23 -4.50 8.61
N ASP A 198 -12.49 -4.14 8.51
CA ASP A 198 -13.65 -5.04 8.57
C ASP A 198 -14.45 -5.09 7.26
N ASP A 199 -14.23 -4.14 6.36
CA ASP A 199 -14.88 -4.04 5.05
C ASP A 199 -13.84 -3.84 3.94
N ALA A 200 -13.86 -4.72 2.95
CA ALA A 200 -12.98 -4.65 1.79
C ALA A 200 -13.30 -3.50 0.82
N ALA A 201 -14.56 -3.00 0.84
CA ALA A 201 -15.06 -1.91 0.00
C ALA A 201 -15.06 -0.55 0.70
N ALA A 202 -14.54 -0.47 1.94
CA ALA A 202 -14.52 0.77 2.72
C ALA A 202 -13.75 1.90 2.01
N TRP A 203 -14.21 3.13 2.21
CA TRP A 203 -13.47 4.32 1.86
C TRP A 203 -12.37 4.60 2.88
N TYR A 204 -11.17 4.90 2.38
CA TYR A 204 -10.05 5.38 3.20
C TYR A 204 -9.58 6.73 2.71
N LEU A 205 -9.37 7.68 3.64
CA LEU A 205 -8.64 8.91 3.36
C LEU A 205 -7.15 8.60 3.40
N CYS A 206 -6.53 8.63 2.23
CA CYS A 206 -5.11 8.38 2.06
C CYS A 206 -4.36 9.70 1.99
N ARG A 207 -3.30 9.86 2.77
CA ARG A 207 -2.39 10.99 2.73
C ARG A 207 -0.98 10.49 2.46
N ALA A 208 -0.29 11.09 1.51
CA ALA A 208 1.12 10.87 1.25
C ALA A 208 1.82 12.22 1.17
N VAL A 209 2.90 12.39 1.93
CA VAL A 209 3.69 13.64 1.99
C VAL A 209 5.14 13.33 1.65
N SER A 210 5.71 14.02 0.67
CA SER A 210 7.14 13.93 0.39
C SER A 210 7.92 14.68 1.46
N GLU A 211 8.70 13.95 2.25
CA GLU A 211 9.55 14.53 3.29
C GLU A 211 10.86 15.06 2.74
N SER A 212 11.36 14.45 1.70
CA SER A 212 12.54 14.90 0.96
C SER A 212 12.64 14.25 -0.40
N THR A 213 13.14 15.00 -1.37
CA THR A 213 13.45 14.51 -2.72
C THR A 213 14.80 15.09 -3.13
N ALA A 214 15.79 14.23 -3.34
CA ALA A 214 17.13 14.59 -3.78
C ALA A 214 17.83 13.38 -4.40
N ASP A 215 18.81 13.62 -5.25
CA ASP A 215 19.71 12.61 -5.83
C ASP A 215 18.96 11.44 -6.52
N GLY A 216 17.77 11.70 -7.10
CA GLY A 216 16.95 10.68 -7.75
C GLY A 216 16.16 9.81 -6.79
N TYR A 217 15.99 10.23 -5.53
CA TYR A 217 15.20 9.49 -4.53
C TYR A 217 14.20 10.41 -3.84
N SER A 218 12.97 9.90 -3.65
CA SER A 218 11.92 10.52 -2.86
C SER A 218 11.62 9.68 -1.63
N ARG A 219 11.50 10.32 -0.48
CA ARG A 219 11.06 9.70 0.79
C ARG A 219 9.74 10.31 1.18
N GLN A 220 8.78 9.47 1.52
CA GLN A 220 7.42 9.93 1.86
C GLN A 220 6.88 9.24 3.10
N ALA A 221 6.11 9.99 3.89
CA ALA A 221 5.22 9.49 4.92
C ALA A 221 3.84 9.22 4.31
N MET A 222 3.18 8.18 4.80
CA MET A 222 1.87 7.73 4.31
C MET A 222 0.99 7.39 5.50
N ASP A 223 -0.23 7.92 5.50
CA ASP A 223 -1.24 7.63 6.51
C ASP A 223 -2.58 7.31 5.84
N LEU A 224 -3.35 6.38 6.41
CA LEU A 224 -4.71 6.05 6.00
C LEU A 224 -5.65 6.13 7.19
N TRP A 225 -6.79 6.79 7.00
CA TRP A 225 -7.89 6.86 7.96
C TRP A 225 -9.16 6.24 7.39
N ASP A 226 -9.97 5.62 8.24
CA ASP A 226 -11.33 5.23 7.90
C ASP A 226 -12.26 6.45 7.83
N ALA A 227 -13.48 6.26 7.35
CA ALA A 227 -14.47 7.33 7.25
C ALA A 227 -14.94 7.88 8.61
N SER A 228 -14.64 7.19 9.72
CA SER A 228 -14.93 7.63 11.09
C SER A 228 -13.79 8.47 11.69
N GLY A 229 -12.67 8.65 10.97
CA GLY A 229 -11.53 9.45 11.37
C GLY A 229 -10.49 8.70 12.21
N HIS A 230 -10.60 7.37 12.34
CA HIS A 230 -9.58 6.58 13.00
C HIS A 230 -8.46 6.25 12.02
N ARG A 231 -7.21 6.44 12.43
CA ARG A 231 -6.10 5.99 11.62
C ARG A 231 -6.05 4.46 11.62
N ILE A 232 -5.96 3.91 10.41
CA ILE A 232 -5.87 2.47 10.18
C ILE A 232 -4.43 2.06 9.96
N LEU A 233 -3.67 2.88 9.21
CA LEU A 233 -2.31 2.57 8.82
C LEU A 233 -1.44 3.82 8.84
N ALA A 234 -0.19 3.66 9.27
CA ALA A 234 0.88 4.64 9.10
C ALA A 234 2.09 3.97 8.46
N GLY A 235 2.74 4.62 7.50
CA GLY A 235 3.86 4.03 6.78
C GLY A 235 4.84 5.02 6.20
N ARG A 236 5.91 4.49 5.64
CA ARG A 236 6.96 5.22 4.92
C ARG A 236 7.41 4.45 3.70
N GLN A 237 7.72 5.18 2.65
CA GLN A 237 8.19 4.61 1.40
C GLN A 237 9.38 5.39 0.85
N THR A 238 10.34 4.67 0.27
CA THR A 238 11.42 5.25 -0.53
C THR A 238 11.22 4.85 -1.99
N VAL A 239 11.22 5.84 -2.86
CA VAL A 239 10.99 5.68 -4.31
C VAL A 239 12.19 6.23 -5.08
N ALA A 240 12.75 5.46 -6.00
CA ALA A 240 13.67 5.96 -7.01
C ALA A 240 12.87 6.68 -8.11
N ILE A 241 13.33 7.86 -8.48
CA ILE A 241 12.71 8.72 -9.50
C ILE A 241 13.74 9.06 -10.57
N PHE A 242 13.32 9.02 -11.83
CA PHE A 242 14.17 9.25 -13.01
C PHE A 242 13.58 10.39 -13.83
N VAL A 243 13.66 11.60 -13.27
CA VAL A 243 13.20 12.88 -13.86
C VAL A 243 14.33 13.88 -13.90
#